data_e60328fbabadc7971092edcdd8b6aca6
#
_entry.id   e60328fbabadc7971092edcdd8b6aca6
#
_cell.length_a   1.000
_cell.length_b   1.000
_cell.length_c   1.000
_cell.angle_alpha   90.00
_cell.angle_beta   90.00
_cell.angle_gamma   90.00
#
_symmetry.space_group_name_H-M   'P 1'
#
loop_
_entity.id
_entity.type
_entity.pdbx_description
1 polymer ?
#
loop_
_entity_poly.entity_id
_entity_poly.type
_entity_poly.pdbx_seq_one_letter_code
_entity_poly.pdbx_strand_id
1 'polypeptide(L)'
;MKLFEKRIAYKPFEYPEYYTEGWLKQAQAFWLHTEIPMSGDVKDWNENLTPAEKHVVGNILLGFAQTECAVSDYWTGMVTKWFPKYEIIQMAMLFGAQETVHATAYSYLNDTLGLTDYEGFMHEPAIASRIDALTEVRSDYDHEQLAKSSTARRDVGKSLAIFSAFTEGVALYSSFAVLYSFQLNNKLKGIGQQMKWSVRDEALHSKMGCQLFRHMCDEYPELKADAKTAIIEAAKLTLDMELNFIDKIFEKGDLENLTAYDLKHFMHKRINEKLKELGYEPHFAYDVSASSRLDWFEHLASGVEHADFFSIRPTSYSKANEGEDWSDIF
;
A
#
# COMPACT_ATOMS: atom_id res chain seq x y z
N MET A 1 -26.40 -6.75 13.76
CA MET A 1 -26.29 -5.28 13.88
C MET A 1 -25.60 -4.80 12.62
N LYS A 2 -26.03 -3.69 12.04
CA LYS A 2 -25.60 -3.29 10.71
C LYS A 2 -24.27 -2.52 10.77
N LEU A 3 -23.45 -2.67 9.75
CA LEU A 3 -22.10 -2.09 9.61
C LEU A 3 -22.06 -0.58 9.88
N PHE A 4 -23.09 0.15 9.46
CA PHE A 4 -23.20 1.61 9.60
C PHE A 4 -23.89 2.08 10.89
N GLU A 5 -24.31 1.18 11.78
CA GLU A 5 -24.92 1.54 13.05
C GLU A 5 -23.86 1.81 14.11
N LYS A 6 -23.93 3.01 14.71
CA LYS A 6 -23.01 3.40 15.80
C LYS A 6 -23.26 2.58 17.04
N ARG A 7 -22.17 2.20 17.72
CA ARG A 7 -22.19 1.54 19.00
C ARG A 7 -21.83 2.51 20.11
N ILE A 8 -22.49 2.39 21.27
CA ILE A 8 -22.19 3.22 22.45
C ILE A 8 -20.99 2.64 23.21
N ALA A 9 -21.02 1.32 23.46
CA ALA A 9 -19.97 0.65 24.22
C ALA A 9 -18.80 0.22 23.32
N TYR A 10 -17.57 0.37 23.84
CA TYR A 10 -16.36 -0.04 23.12
C TYR A 10 -16.37 -1.54 22.74
N LYS A 11 -16.77 -2.42 23.64
CA LYS A 11 -16.87 -3.88 23.43
C LYS A 11 -18.27 -4.41 23.78
N PRO A 12 -18.59 -5.63 23.31
CA PRO A 12 -17.85 -6.53 22.44
C PRO A 12 -17.76 -6.00 21.00
N PHE A 13 -16.70 -6.35 20.25
CA PHE A 13 -16.58 -6.03 18.83
C PHE A 13 -17.56 -6.88 18.01
N GLU A 14 -18.17 -6.29 17.00
CA GLU A 14 -19.10 -6.95 16.10
C GLU A 14 -18.39 -7.53 14.87
N TYR A 15 -17.25 -6.92 14.50
CA TYR A 15 -16.37 -7.31 13.42
C TYR A 15 -14.94 -7.45 13.97
N PRO A 16 -14.68 -8.43 14.86
CA PRO A 16 -13.43 -8.52 15.62
C PRO A 16 -12.17 -8.68 14.77
N GLU A 17 -12.29 -9.14 13.51
CA GLU A 17 -11.21 -9.29 12.56
C GLU A 17 -10.52 -7.95 12.22
N TYR A 18 -11.24 -6.81 12.24
CA TYR A 18 -10.60 -5.50 12.03
C TYR A 18 -9.68 -5.12 13.18
N TYR A 19 -9.97 -5.64 14.38
CA TYR A 19 -9.04 -5.51 15.50
C TYR A 19 -7.91 -6.52 15.42
N THR A 20 -8.20 -7.82 15.26
CA THR A 20 -7.19 -8.89 15.38
C THR A 20 -6.30 -8.99 14.16
N GLU A 21 -6.87 -8.90 12.95
CA GLU A 21 -6.17 -9.05 11.69
C GLU A 21 -5.69 -7.69 11.11
N GLY A 22 -6.40 -6.61 11.41
CA GLY A 22 -6.03 -5.26 10.95
C GLY A 22 -5.16 -4.54 11.99
N TRP A 23 -5.81 -3.94 13.00
CA TRP A 23 -5.14 -3.06 13.96
C TRP A 23 -3.98 -3.73 14.71
N LEU A 24 -4.19 -4.93 15.25
CA LEU A 24 -3.18 -5.60 16.07
C LEU A 24 -1.94 -5.98 15.24
N LYS A 25 -2.15 -6.50 14.02
CA LYS A 25 -1.04 -6.85 13.12
C LYS A 25 -0.23 -5.62 12.72
N GLN A 26 -0.91 -4.50 12.39
CA GLN A 26 -0.21 -3.26 12.06
C GLN A 26 0.57 -2.71 13.26
N ALA A 27 -0.04 -2.72 14.45
CA ALA A 27 0.62 -2.24 15.67
C ALA A 27 1.88 -3.08 16.03
N GLN A 28 1.83 -4.39 15.81
CA GLN A 28 2.98 -5.28 16.02
C GLN A 28 4.08 -5.12 14.97
N ALA A 29 3.72 -4.64 13.80
CA ALA A 29 4.61 -4.49 12.65
C ALA A 29 5.12 -3.04 12.46
N PHE A 30 4.83 -2.12 13.37
CA PHE A 30 5.23 -0.71 13.28
C PHE A 30 6.76 -0.56 13.17
N TRP A 31 7.21 0.31 12.28
CA TRP A 31 8.62 0.57 12.00
C TRP A 31 8.87 2.05 11.71
N LEU A 32 10.13 2.47 11.81
CA LEU A 32 10.59 3.81 11.44
C LEU A 32 11.77 3.71 10.46
N HIS A 33 11.84 4.64 9.50
CA HIS A 33 12.92 4.70 8.52
C HIS A 33 14.32 4.79 9.16
N THR A 34 14.42 5.37 10.37
CA THR A 34 15.67 5.49 11.12
C THR A 34 16.25 4.18 11.64
N GLU A 35 15.48 3.08 11.57
CA GLU A 35 15.93 1.74 11.97
C GLU A 35 16.86 1.09 10.93
N ILE A 36 16.96 1.68 9.72
CA ILE A 36 17.70 1.11 8.59
C ILE A 36 18.92 1.98 8.26
N PRO A 37 20.16 1.43 8.33
CA PRO A 37 21.33 2.15 7.93
C PRO A 37 21.43 2.30 6.41
N MET A 38 21.62 3.52 5.91
CA MET A 38 21.63 3.86 4.47
C MET A 38 23.04 4.06 3.87
N SER A 39 24.11 3.91 4.64
CA SER A 39 25.48 4.16 4.17
C SER A 39 25.90 3.26 2.99
N GLY A 40 25.41 2.02 2.95
CA GLY A 40 25.62 1.12 1.83
C GLY A 40 24.90 1.57 0.56
N ASP A 41 23.68 2.06 0.70
CA ASP A 41 22.83 2.53 -0.40
C ASP A 41 23.41 3.82 -1.02
N VAL A 42 23.92 4.75 -0.20
CA VAL A 42 24.64 5.95 -0.68
C VAL A 42 25.87 5.56 -1.49
N LYS A 43 26.63 4.56 -1.02
CA LYS A 43 27.79 4.04 -1.77
C LYS A 43 27.36 3.42 -3.09
N ASP A 44 26.34 2.56 -3.08
CA ASP A 44 25.83 1.93 -4.29
C ASP A 44 25.34 2.98 -5.29
N TRP A 45 24.58 3.98 -4.82
CA TRP A 45 24.10 5.09 -5.63
C TRP A 45 25.24 5.83 -6.33
N ASN A 46 26.31 6.13 -5.62
CA ASN A 46 27.42 6.91 -6.17
C ASN A 46 28.34 6.11 -7.07
N GLU A 47 28.64 4.86 -6.71
CA GLU A 47 29.75 4.10 -7.27
C GLU A 47 29.31 2.87 -8.09
N ASN A 48 28.20 2.20 -7.74
CA ASN A 48 27.89 0.86 -8.25
C ASN A 48 26.70 0.81 -9.21
N LEU A 49 25.83 1.84 -9.22
CA LEU A 49 24.69 1.88 -10.13
C LEU A 49 25.05 2.44 -11.50
N THR A 50 24.56 1.76 -12.53
CA THR A 50 24.62 2.26 -13.92
C THR A 50 23.69 3.47 -14.10
N PRO A 51 23.86 4.27 -15.17
CA PRO A 51 22.95 5.38 -15.47
C PRO A 51 21.49 4.93 -15.67
N ALA A 52 21.26 3.73 -16.21
CA ALA A 52 19.91 3.17 -16.36
C ALA A 52 19.29 2.81 -15.00
N GLU A 53 20.04 2.15 -14.11
CA GLU A 53 19.60 1.83 -12.75
C GLU A 53 19.30 3.11 -11.93
N LYS A 54 20.17 4.15 -12.02
CA LYS A 54 19.90 5.46 -11.38
C LYS A 54 18.64 6.13 -11.90
N HIS A 55 18.39 6.04 -13.21
CA HIS A 55 17.17 6.56 -13.81
C HIS A 55 15.92 5.88 -13.25
N VAL A 56 15.93 4.55 -13.18
CA VAL A 56 14.82 3.76 -12.62
C VAL A 56 14.58 4.14 -11.16
N VAL A 57 15.60 4.06 -10.30
CA VAL A 57 15.49 4.34 -8.87
C VAL A 57 15.03 5.77 -8.61
N GLY A 58 15.62 6.76 -9.28
CA GLY A 58 15.30 8.17 -9.09
C GLY A 58 13.85 8.50 -9.45
N ASN A 59 13.35 7.98 -10.59
CA ASN A 59 11.95 8.19 -11.00
C ASN A 59 10.94 7.54 -10.02
N ILE A 60 11.26 6.38 -9.49
CA ILE A 60 10.39 5.71 -8.51
C ILE A 60 10.34 6.49 -7.20
N LEU A 61 11.50 6.83 -6.62
CA LEU A 61 11.58 7.45 -5.30
C LEU A 61 10.95 8.85 -5.26
N LEU A 62 11.15 9.66 -6.31
CA LEU A 62 10.50 10.98 -6.42
C LEU A 62 8.96 10.86 -6.50
N GLY A 63 8.44 9.77 -7.09
CA GLY A 63 7.01 9.53 -7.20
C GLY A 63 6.34 9.12 -5.89
N PHE A 64 7.02 8.38 -5.04
CA PHE A 64 6.45 7.78 -3.84
C PHE A 64 5.95 8.80 -2.80
N ALA A 65 6.78 9.77 -2.46
CA ALA A 65 6.50 10.71 -1.37
C ALA A 65 5.23 11.57 -1.57
N GLN A 66 4.68 11.63 -2.79
CA GLN A 66 3.57 12.51 -3.13
C GLN A 66 2.19 11.88 -2.88
N THR A 67 2.09 10.55 -2.87
CA THR A 67 0.81 9.83 -2.80
C THR A 67 0.37 9.54 -1.37
N GLU A 68 1.29 9.27 -0.46
CA GLU A 68 1.02 8.75 0.89
C GLU A 68 0.19 9.69 1.79
N CYS A 69 0.35 11.00 1.63
CA CYS A 69 -0.46 11.97 2.39
C CYS A 69 -1.95 11.87 2.01
N ALA A 70 -2.26 11.65 0.73
CA ALA A 70 -3.64 11.47 0.28
C ALA A 70 -4.23 10.14 0.74
N VAL A 71 -3.43 9.08 0.78
CA VAL A 71 -3.79 7.74 1.30
C VAL A 71 -4.07 7.82 2.80
N SER A 72 -3.21 8.49 3.57
CA SER A 72 -3.42 8.74 5.00
C SER A 72 -4.76 9.43 5.28
N ASP A 73 -5.07 10.49 4.54
CA ASP A 73 -6.33 11.24 4.68
C ASP A 73 -7.56 10.39 4.28
N TYR A 74 -7.42 9.47 3.33
CA TYR A 74 -8.50 8.55 2.99
C TYR A 74 -8.87 7.64 4.16
N TRP A 75 -7.88 6.99 4.80
CA TRP A 75 -8.12 6.14 5.97
C TRP A 75 -8.69 6.92 7.16
N THR A 76 -8.07 8.04 7.51
CA THR A 76 -8.43 8.81 8.71
C THR A 76 -9.65 9.72 8.52
N GLY A 77 -9.83 10.29 7.32
CA GLY A 77 -10.89 11.24 7.03
C GLY A 77 -12.14 10.61 6.44
N MET A 78 -12.01 9.58 5.58
CA MET A 78 -13.16 8.96 4.90
C MET A 78 -13.61 7.70 5.61
N VAL A 79 -12.76 6.69 5.77
CA VAL A 79 -13.14 5.38 6.32
C VAL A 79 -13.66 5.51 7.75
N THR A 80 -13.05 6.32 8.60
CA THR A 80 -13.53 6.58 9.97
C THR A 80 -14.89 7.26 10.02
N LYS A 81 -15.22 8.07 9.01
CA LYS A 81 -16.51 8.76 8.88
C LYS A 81 -17.61 7.81 8.40
N TRP A 82 -17.26 6.86 7.54
CA TRP A 82 -18.21 5.89 6.98
C TRP A 82 -18.56 4.75 7.93
N PHE A 83 -17.59 4.26 8.71
CA PHE A 83 -17.75 3.07 9.55
C PHE A 83 -17.60 3.41 11.03
N PRO A 84 -18.72 3.51 11.77
CA PRO A 84 -18.72 3.99 13.14
C PRO A 84 -18.39 2.90 14.19
N LYS A 85 -17.91 1.72 13.78
CA LYS A 85 -17.50 0.63 14.68
C LYS A 85 -16.09 0.91 15.20
N TYR A 86 -15.87 0.79 16.51
CA TYR A 86 -14.58 1.13 17.12
C TYR A 86 -13.42 0.31 16.60
N GLU A 87 -13.62 -0.98 16.33
CA GLU A 87 -12.63 -1.87 15.75
C GLU A 87 -12.20 -1.44 14.33
N ILE A 88 -13.11 -0.87 13.55
CA ILE A 88 -12.80 -0.33 12.20
C ILE A 88 -12.14 1.04 12.33
N ILE A 89 -12.66 1.93 13.17
CA ILE A 89 -12.09 3.27 13.40
C ILE A 89 -10.63 3.16 13.83
N GLN A 90 -10.33 2.36 14.86
CA GLN A 90 -8.96 2.25 15.36
C GLN A 90 -8.00 1.63 14.34
N MET A 91 -8.47 0.67 13.53
CA MET A 91 -7.69 0.12 12.41
C MET A 91 -7.38 1.20 11.38
N ALA A 92 -8.40 1.93 10.91
CA ALA A 92 -8.23 2.98 9.91
C ALA A 92 -7.32 4.13 10.40
N MET A 93 -7.43 4.52 11.67
CA MET A 93 -6.54 5.53 12.26
C MET A 93 -5.09 5.05 12.28
N LEU A 94 -4.84 3.78 12.60
CA LEU A 94 -3.49 3.23 12.63
C LEU A 94 -2.91 3.06 11.22
N PHE A 95 -3.72 2.64 10.24
CA PHE A 95 -3.33 2.58 8.84
C PHE A 95 -2.94 3.97 8.34
N GLY A 96 -3.79 4.98 8.52
CA GLY A 96 -3.44 6.34 8.15
C GLY A 96 -2.22 6.90 8.86
N ALA A 97 -1.95 6.53 10.11
CA ALA A 97 -0.71 6.87 10.80
C ALA A 97 0.51 6.19 10.15
N GLN A 98 0.36 4.93 9.69
CA GLN A 98 1.44 4.21 9.00
C GLN A 98 1.77 4.86 7.65
N GLU A 99 0.80 5.41 6.92
CA GLU A 99 1.05 6.16 5.68
C GLU A 99 1.90 7.42 5.90
N THR A 100 1.78 8.05 7.06
CA THR A 100 2.68 9.16 7.40
C THR A 100 4.13 8.70 7.65
N VAL A 101 4.30 7.47 8.12
CA VAL A 101 5.64 6.84 8.22
C VAL A 101 6.19 6.54 6.83
N HIS A 102 5.36 6.03 5.89
CA HIS A 102 5.75 5.80 4.50
C HIS A 102 6.18 7.11 3.83
N ALA A 103 5.38 8.18 3.91
CA ALA A 103 5.74 9.50 3.37
C ALA A 103 7.09 10.00 3.90
N THR A 104 7.32 9.89 5.22
CA THR A 104 8.57 10.28 5.85
C THR A 104 9.74 9.41 5.39
N ALA A 105 9.51 8.10 5.28
CA ALA A 105 10.54 7.16 4.84
C ALA A 105 10.97 7.42 3.39
N TYR A 106 10.04 7.65 2.49
CA TYR A 106 10.35 7.93 1.08
C TYR A 106 11.00 9.30 0.88
N SER A 107 10.58 10.31 1.63
CA SER A 107 11.28 11.61 1.66
C SER A 107 12.71 11.45 2.16
N TYR A 108 12.93 10.66 3.21
CA TYR A 108 14.26 10.37 3.73
C TYR A 108 15.16 9.66 2.70
N LEU A 109 14.62 8.75 1.87
CA LEU A 109 15.36 8.11 0.79
C LEU A 109 15.79 9.13 -0.26
N ASN A 110 14.88 10.03 -0.66
CA ASN A 110 15.19 11.11 -1.61
C ASN A 110 16.30 12.01 -1.09
N ASP A 111 16.19 12.50 0.15
CA ASP A 111 17.20 13.36 0.77
C ASP A 111 18.55 12.66 0.87
N THR A 112 18.56 11.39 1.25
CA THR A 112 19.78 10.57 1.40
C THR A 112 20.54 10.40 0.08
N LEU A 113 19.82 10.28 -1.05
CA LEU A 113 20.39 10.14 -2.38
C LEU A 113 20.59 11.47 -3.11
N GLY A 114 20.18 12.59 -2.52
CA GLY A 114 20.28 13.93 -3.12
C GLY A 114 19.28 14.18 -4.24
N LEU A 115 18.11 13.51 -4.21
CA LEU A 115 17.02 13.69 -5.16
C LEU A 115 16.08 14.80 -4.66
N THR A 116 16.16 15.99 -5.24
CA THR A 116 15.49 17.20 -4.71
C THR A 116 14.48 17.83 -5.65
N ASP A 117 14.31 17.32 -6.87
CA ASP A 117 13.39 17.88 -7.86
C ASP A 117 11.95 17.34 -7.70
N TYR A 118 11.35 17.54 -6.54
CA TYR A 118 9.99 17.13 -6.25
C TYR A 118 8.95 17.83 -7.13
N GLU A 119 9.08 19.15 -7.34
CA GLU A 119 8.11 19.94 -8.10
C GLU A 119 8.17 19.62 -9.60
N GLY A 120 9.37 19.51 -10.17
CA GLY A 120 9.52 19.14 -11.58
C GLY A 120 8.93 17.77 -11.88
N PHE A 121 9.11 16.84 -10.96
CA PHE A 121 8.59 15.48 -11.09
C PHE A 121 7.04 15.40 -11.04
N MET A 122 6.38 16.28 -10.29
CA MET A 122 4.91 16.38 -10.22
C MET A 122 4.26 16.75 -11.57
N HIS A 123 5.01 17.34 -12.48
CA HIS A 123 4.54 17.66 -13.84
C HIS A 123 4.73 16.50 -14.84
N GLU A 124 5.35 15.41 -14.43
CA GLU A 124 5.44 14.22 -15.27
C GLU A 124 4.05 13.57 -15.41
N PRO A 125 3.50 13.41 -16.64
CA PRO A 125 2.13 12.93 -16.83
C PRO A 125 1.81 11.59 -16.19
N ALA A 126 2.78 10.66 -16.19
CA ALA A 126 2.61 9.34 -15.56
C ALA A 126 2.45 9.42 -14.03
N ILE A 127 2.99 10.47 -13.39
CA ILE A 127 2.88 10.71 -11.95
C ILE A 127 1.60 11.48 -11.63
N ALA A 128 1.34 12.55 -12.36
CA ALA A 128 0.14 13.37 -12.19
C ALA A 128 -1.13 12.52 -12.27
N SER A 129 -1.22 11.60 -13.22
CA SER A 129 -2.38 10.70 -13.37
C SER A 129 -2.62 9.80 -12.16
N ARG A 130 -1.57 9.35 -11.46
CA ARG A 130 -1.71 8.56 -10.22
C ARG A 130 -2.30 9.39 -9.08
N ILE A 131 -1.89 10.64 -8.93
CA ILE A 131 -2.39 11.54 -7.88
C ILE A 131 -3.85 11.94 -8.17
N ASP A 132 -4.17 12.22 -9.40
CA ASP A 132 -5.53 12.56 -9.83
C ASP A 132 -6.50 11.40 -9.53
N ALA A 133 -6.11 10.16 -9.84
CA ALA A 133 -6.91 8.98 -9.56
C ALA A 133 -7.24 8.80 -8.07
N LEU A 134 -6.33 9.15 -7.16
CA LEU A 134 -6.57 9.13 -5.70
C LEU A 134 -7.62 10.16 -5.27
N THR A 135 -7.72 11.29 -5.97
CA THR A 135 -8.66 12.36 -5.64
C THR A 135 -10.09 12.02 -6.11
N GLU A 136 -10.23 11.31 -7.22
CA GLU A 136 -11.53 10.95 -7.80
C GLU A 136 -12.32 9.91 -7.00
N VAL A 137 -11.66 9.09 -6.16
CA VAL A 137 -12.33 8.06 -5.35
C VAL A 137 -12.94 8.57 -4.04
N ARG A 138 -12.84 9.87 -3.76
CA ARG A 138 -13.37 10.46 -2.51
C ARG A 138 -14.88 10.61 -2.55
N SER A 139 -15.54 10.40 -1.39
CA SER A 139 -16.99 10.52 -1.24
C SER A 139 -17.35 11.10 0.14
N ASP A 140 -18.05 12.23 0.16
CA ASP A 140 -18.33 13.01 1.39
C ASP A 140 -19.66 12.61 2.06
N TYR A 141 -19.88 11.31 2.27
CA TYR A 141 -20.99 10.79 3.06
C TYR A 141 -20.51 10.46 4.51
N ASP A 142 -21.49 10.35 5.43
CA ASP A 142 -21.28 9.81 6.76
C ASP A 142 -22.06 8.50 6.98
N HIS A 143 -21.83 7.86 8.12
CA HIS A 143 -22.47 6.57 8.45
C HIS A 143 -24.00 6.66 8.55
N GLU A 144 -24.59 7.82 8.92
CA GLU A 144 -26.04 7.98 9.01
C GLU A 144 -26.67 8.03 7.62
N GLN A 145 -26.01 8.68 6.67
CA GLN A 145 -26.43 8.72 5.27
C GLN A 145 -26.30 7.31 4.64
N LEU A 146 -25.20 6.60 4.95
CA LEU A 146 -25.00 5.22 4.49
C LEU A 146 -26.05 4.25 5.03
N ALA A 147 -26.49 4.43 6.28
CA ALA A 147 -27.56 3.61 6.85
C ALA A 147 -28.92 3.78 6.11
N LYS A 148 -29.16 4.95 5.50
CA LYS A 148 -30.47 5.33 4.93
C LYS A 148 -30.50 5.33 3.40
N SER A 149 -29.39 5.57 2.70
CA SER A 149 -29.35 5.84 1.25
C SER A 149 -28.60 4.74 0.48
N SER A 150 -29.30 4.08 -0.46
CA SER A 150 -28.66 3.13 -1.39
C SER A 150 -27.67 3.82 -2.33
N THR A 151 -27.93 5.06 -2.72
CA THR A 151 -27.00 5.85 -3.54
C THR A 151 -25.71 6.12 -2.79
N ALA A 152 -25.78 6.55 -1.52
CA ALA A 152 -24.58 6.77 -0.70
C ALA A 152 -23.78 5.46 -0.53
N ARG A 153 -24.44 4.34 -0.25
CA ARG A 153 -23.78 3.02 -0.16
C ARG A 153 -23.09 2.61 -1.46
N ARG A 154 -23.76 2.84 -2.61
CA ARG A 154 -23.17 2.54 -3.91
C ARG A 154 -21.91 3.37 -4.17
N ASP A 155 -21.95 4.66 -3.90
CA ASP A 155 -20.84 5.56 -4.18
C ASP A 155 -19.67 5.31 -3.23
N VAL A 156 -19.92 5.11 -1.94
CA VAL A 156 -18.90 4.71 -0.95
C VAL A 156 -18.36 3.29 -1.24
N GLY A 157 -19.23 2.34 -1.60
CA GLY A 157 -18.78 0.99 -1.96
C GLY A 157 -17.83 0.98 -3.16
N LYS A 158 -18.13 1.76 -4.21
CA LYS A 158 -17.22 1.94 -5.35
C LYS A 158 -15.89 2.55 -4.91
N SER A 159 -15.96 3.67 -4.17
CA SER A 159 -14.78 4.36 -3.64
C SER A 159 -13.90 3.40 -2.84
N LEU A 160 -14.48 2.70 -1.88
CA LEU A 160 -13.76 1.76 -1.01
C LEU A 160 -13.14 0.59 -1.79
N ALA A 161 -13.87 0.00 -2.73
CA ALA A 161 -13.35 -1.10 -3.55
C ALA A 161 -12.19 -0.65 -4.44
N ILE A 162 -12.31 0.51 -5.11
CA ILE A 162 -11.28 1.05 -5.99
C ILE A 162 -10.02 1.41 -5.17
N PHE A 163 -10.18 2.15 -4.09
CA PHE A 163 -9.09 2.52 -3.21
C PHE A 163 -8.37 1.28 -2.65
N SER A 164 -9.11 0.38 -2.02
CA SER A 164 -8.52 -0.77 -1.33
C SER A 164 -7.85 -1.77 -2.28
N ALA A 165 -8.48 -2.06 -3.43
CA ALA A 165 -7.94 -3.04 -4.36
C ALA A 165 -6.87 -2.45 -5.26
N PHE A 166 -7.05 -1.22 -5.75
CA PHE A 166 -6.19 -0.70 -6.81
C PHE A 166 -5.20 0.34 -6.34
N THR A 167 -5.57 1.24 -5.44
CA THR A 167 -4.61 2.17 -4.83
C THR A 167 -3.66 1.43 -3.90
N GLU A 168 -4.18 0.78 -2.87
CA GLU A 168 -3.40 0.04 -1.87
C GLU A 168 -2.84 -1.28 -2.40
N GLY A 169 -3.55 -1.92 -3.32
CA GLY A 169 -3.24 -3.29 -3.75
C GLY A 169 -2.54 -3.44 -5.09
N VAL A 170 -2.48 -2.40 -5.93
CA VAL A 170 -1.90 -2.46 -7.29
C VAL A 170 -0.97 -1.29 -7.56
N ALA A 171 -1.42 -0.04 -7.36
CA ALA A 171 -0.59 1.12 -7.55
C ALA A 171 0.67 1.01 -6.65
N LEU A 172 1.82 1.42 -7.15
CA LEU A 172 3.13 1.32 -6.51
C LEU A 172 3.75 -0.09 -6.44
N TYR A 173 3.00 -1.19 -6.66
CA TYR A 173 3.58 -2.54 -6.57
C TYR A 173 4.64 -2.83 -7.63
N SER A 174 4.51 -2.26 -8.83
CA SER A 174 5.57 -2.29 -9.84
C SER A 174 6.85 -1.65 -9.29
N SER A 175 6.71 -0.51 -8.65
CA SER A 175 7.81 0.26 -8.04
C SER A 175 8.47 -0.49 -6.88
N PHE A 176 7.68 -1.10 -5.99
CA PHE A 176 8.21 -1.94 -4.91
C PHE A 176 8.99 -3.13 -5.44
N ALA A 177 8.47 -3.82 -6.45
CA ALA A 177 9.15 -4.97 -7.07
C ALA A 177 10.48 -4.56 -7.68
N VAL A 178 10.52 -3.42 -8.39
CA VAL A 178 11.75 -2.88 -8.98
C VAL A 178 12.77 -2.53 -7.92
N LEU A 179 12.43 -1.73 -6.91
CA LEU A 179 13.36 -1.31 -5.87
C LEU A 179 13.88 -2.51 -5.05
N TYR A 180 13.00 -3.46 -4.74
CA TYR A 180 13.42 -4.67 -4.02
C TYR A 180 14.32 -5.58 -4.87
N SER A 181 14.14 -5.61 -6.20
CA SER A 181 14.94 -6.45 -7.11
C SER A 181 16.45 -6.17 -7.03
N PHE A 182 16.85 -4.96 -6.63
CA PHE A 182 18.27 -4.62 -6.43
C PHE A 182 18.94 -5.46 -5.33
N GLN A 183 18.17 -5.95 -4.35
CA GLN A 183 18.71 -6.87 -3.33
C GLN A 183 19.13 -8.21 -3.92
N LEU A 184 18.52 -8.66 -5.02
CA LEU A 184 18.92 -9.89 -5.72
C LEU A 184 20.37 -9.79 -6.25
N ASN A 185 20.81 -8.55 -6.56
CA ASN A 185 22.15 -8.23 -7.00
C ASN A 185 23.03 -7.65 -5.89
N ASN A 186 22.60 -7.78 -4.64
CA ASN A 186 23.31 -7.32 -3.45
C ASN A 186 23.54 -5.79 -3.41
N LYS A 187 22.66 -5.01 -4.08
CA LYS A 187 22.65 -3.55 -4.14
C LYS A 187 21.46 -2.98 -3.37
N LEU A 188 21.56 -1.71 -2.92
CA LEU A 188 20.47 -0.93 -2.31
C LEU A 188 19.71 -1.67 -1.20
N LYS A 189 20.43 -2.29 -0.29
CA LYS A 189 19.86 -3.15 0.76
C LYS A 189 18.94 -2.42 1.73
N GLY A 190 19.26 -1.17 2.07
CA GLY A 190 18.46 -0.34 2.95
C GLY A 190 17.13 0.03 2.29
N ILE A 191 17.17 0.49 1.04
CA ILE A 191 15.96 0.75 0.22
C ILE A 191 15.11 -0.52 0.12
N GLY A 192 15.71 -1.66 -0.25
CA GLY A 192 14.97 -2.90 -0.35
C GLY A 192 14.35 -3.36 0.96
N GLN A 193 14.99 -3.11 2.11
CA GLN A 193 14.41 -3.42 3.41
C GLN A 193 13.19 -2.51 3.72
N GLN A 194 13.26 -1.22 3.38
CA GLN A 194 12.09 -0.34 3.51
C GLN A 194 10.96 -0.79 2.59
N MET A 195 11.24 -1.14 1.34
CA MET A 195 10.23 -1.69 0.41
C MET A 195 9.59 -2.97 0.95
N LYS A 196 10.36 -3.85 1.57
CA LYS A 196 9.82 -5.06 2.22
C LYS A 196 8.80 -4.73 3.31
N TRP A 197 9.07 -3.72 4.13
CA TRP A 197 8.16 -3.29 5.18
C TRP A 197 6.92 -2.59 4.63
N SER A 198 7.09 -1.68 3.67
CA SER A 198 5.97 -1.00 3.00
C SER A 198 5.03 -1.99 2.31
N VAL A 199 5.55 -2.91 1.50
CA VAL A 199 4.73 -3.94 0.81
C VAL A 199 3.90 -4.77 1.78
N ARG A 200 4.43 -5.12 2.93
CA ARG A 200 3.68 -5.84 3.97
C ARG A 200 2.51 -5.01 4.50
N ASP A 201 2.75 -3.71 4.75
CA ASP A 201 1.74 -2.80 5.25
C ASP A 201 0.65 -2.58 4.19
N GLU A 202 1.01 -2.29 2.93
CA GLU A 202 0.08 -2.13 1.82
C GLU A 202 -0.75 -3.40 1.54
N ALA A 203 -0.13 -4.58 1.65
CA ALA A 203 -0.86 -5.84 1.51
C ALA A 203 -1.93 -6.01 2.60
N LEU A 204 -1.63 -5.59 3.84
CA LEU A 204 -2.57 -5.61 4.95
C LEU A 204 -3.70 -4.58 4.75
N HIS A 205 -3.36 -3.34 4.37
CA HIS A 205 -4.32 -2.27 4.13
C HIS A 205 -5.30 -2.66 3.02
N SER A 206 -4.79 -3.12 1.88
CA SER A 206 -5.60 -3.60 0.76
C SER A 206 -6.53 -4.75 1.15
N LYS A 207 -6.01 -5.76 1.87
CA LYS A 207 -6.79 -6.91 2.34
C LYS A 207 -7.96 -6.47 3.23
N MET A 208 -7.69 -5.61 4.21
CA MET A 208 -8.71 -5.18 5.17
C MET A 208 -9.75 -4.27 4.51
N GLY A 209 -9.36 -3.39 3.60
CA GLY A 209 -10.26 -2.56 2.84
C GLY A 209 -11.15 -3.36 1.86
N CYS A 210 -10.58 -4.34 1.14
CA CYS A 210 -11.36 -5.27 0.31
C CYS A 210 -12.35 -6.08 1.16
N GLN A 211 -12.00 -6.45 2.38
CA GLN A 211 -12.89 -7.13 3.31
C GLN A 211 -14.04 -6.21 3.76
N LEU A 212 -13.78 -4.93 4.02
CA LEU A 212 -14.85 -3.95 4.31
C LEU A 212 -15.86 -3.87 3.16
N PHE A 213 -15.38 -3.79 1.92
CA PHE A 213 -16.27 -3.81 0.74
C PHE A 213 -17.11 -5.09 0.68
N ARG A 214 -16.51 -6.26 0.93
CA ARG A 214 -17.26 -7.51 0.96
C ARG A 214 -18.34 -7.54 2.06
N HIS A 215 -18.03 -7.07 3.27
CA HIS A 215 -19.03 -6.96 4.35
C HIS A 215 -20.15 -5.99 3.98
N MET A 216 -19.87 -4.90 3.24
CA MET A 216 -20.93 -4.07 2.68
C MET A 216 -21.81 -4.86 1.70
N CYS A 217 -21.22 -5.68 0.83
CA CYS A 217 -21.97 -6.53 -0.10
C CYS A 217 -22.76 -7.66 0.59
N ASP A 218 -22.27 -8.18 1.71
CA ASP A 218 -22.98 -9.19 2.49
C ASP A 218 -24.25 -8.61 3.14
N GLU A 219 -24.20 -7.36 3.62
CA GLU A 219 -25.36 -6.67 4.18
C GLU A 219 -26.27 -6.06 3.09
N TYR A 220 -25.72 -5.70 1.93
CA TYR A 220 -26.42 -5.05 0.82
C TYR A 220 -26.03 -5.73 -0.51
N PRO A 221 -26.62 -6.90 -0.82
CA PRO A 221 -26.17 -7.75 -1.94
C PRO A 221 -26.25 -7.10 -3.32
N GLU A 222 -27.17 -6.13 -3.50
CA GLU A 222 -27.29 -5.35 -4.74
C GLU A 222 -26.04 -4.55 -5.07
N LEU A 223 -25.26 -4.15 -4.05
CA LEU A 223 -24.07 -3.32 -4.19
C LEU A 223 -23.01 -3.97 -5.10
N LYS A 224 -22.87 -5.31 -5.01
CA LYS A 224 -21.90 -6.05 -5.82
C LYS A 224 -22.16 -5.90 -7.32
N ALA A 225 -23.41 -5.96 -7.74
CA ALA A 225 -23.80 -5.78 -9.14
C ALA A 225 -23.68 -4.32 -9.58
N ASP A 226 -24.14 -3.39 -8.73
CA ASP A 226 -24.16 -1.95 -9.02
C ASP A 226 -22.76 -1.34 -9.14
N ALA A 227 -21.78 -1.86 -8.41
CA ALA A 227 -20.40 -1.38 -8.43
C ALA A 227 -19.55 -2.00 -9.56
N LYS A 228 -19.97 -3.13 -10.13
CA LYS A 228 -19.14 -3.96 -11.04
C LYS A 228 -18.53 -3.17 -12.20
N THR A 229 -19.34 -2.43 -12.96
CA THR A 229 -18.87 -1.71 -14.14
C THR A 229 -17.80 -0.69 -13.78
N ALA A 230 -18.05 0.13 -12.75
CA ALA A 230 -17.11 1.15 -12.31
C ALA A 230 -15.80 0.53 -11.78
N ILE A 231 -15.86 -0.59 -11.08
CA ILE A 231 -14.67 -1.30 -10.58
C ILE A 231 -13.84 -1.86 -11.76
N ILE A 232 -14.46 -2.44 -12.77
CA ILE A 232 -13.72 -2.95 -13.95
C ILE A 232 -13.11 -1.80 -14.76
N GLU A 233 -13.81 -0.67 -14.90
CA GLU A 233 -13.27 0.53 -15.57
C GLU A 233 -12.08 1.11 -14.78
N ALA A 234 -12.19 1.22 -13.47
CA ALA A 234 -11.09 1.65 -12.62
C ALA A 234 -9.90 0.68 -12.69
N ALA A 235 -10.14 -0.63 -12.73
CA ALA A 235 -9.08 -1.63 -12.90
C ALA A 235 -8.32 -1.42 -14.22
N LYS A 236 -9.03 -1.14 -15.33
CA LYS A 236 -8.39 -0.84 -16.63
C LYS A 236 -7.55 0.42 -16.55
N LEU A 237 -8.11 1.50 -16.00
CA LEU A 237 -7.41 2.76 -15.86
C LEU A 237 -6.15 2.62 -15.00
N THR A 238 -6.25 1.96 -13.85
CA THR A 238 -5.08 1.70 -12.97
C THR A 238 -4.01 0.89 -13.70
N LEU A 239 -4.42 -0.15 -14.41
CA LEU A 239 -3.48 -0.95 -15.18
C LEU A 239 -2.78 -0.13 -16.26
N ASP A 240 -3.52 0.66 -17.04
CA ASP A 240 -2.96 1.51 -18.10
C ASP A 240 -1.96 2.52 -17.52
N MET A 241 -2.26 3.13 -16.37
CA MET A 241 -1.33 4.03 -15.66
C MET A 241 -0.05 3.33 -15.23
N GLU A 242 -0.17 2.14 -14.64
CA GLU A 242 1.00 1.35 -14.21
C GLU A 242 1.85 0.91 -15.40
N LEU A 243 1.23 0.47 -16.51
CA LEU A 243 1.97 0.08 -17.71
C LEU A 243 2.73 1.25 -18.33
N ASN A 244 2.12 2.45 -18.39
CA ASN A 244 2.77 3.67 -18.87
C ASN A 244 3.93 4.08 -17.95
N PHE A 245 3.76 3.96 -16.64
CA PHE A 245 4.83 4.23 -15.70
C PHE A 245 6.00 3.25 -15.85
N ILE A 246 5.72 1.96 -16.05
CA ILE A 246 6.75 0.94 -16.32
C ILE A 246 7.52 1.31 -17.60
N ASP A 247 6.83 1.70 -18.68
CA ASP A 247 7.51 2.15 -19.91
C ASP A 247 8.44 3.35 -19.65
N LYS A 248 8.02 4.29 -18.82
CA LYS A 248 8.81 5.46 -18.46
C LYS A 248 10.06 5.08 -17.70
N ILE A 249 9.95 4.28 -16.65
CA ILE A 249 11.12 3.94 -15.83
C ILE A 249 12.11 3.03 -16.56
N PHE A 250 11.65 2.21 -17.52
CA PHE A 250 12.50 1.32 -18.33
C PHE A 250 12.91 1.92 -19.68
N GLU A 251 12.67 3.21 -19.94
CA GLU A 251 13.04 3.85 -21.23
C GLU A 251 14.54 3.79 -21.57
N LYS A 252 15.40 3.60 -20.55
CA LYS A 252 16.86 3.42 -20.72
C LYS A 252 17.30 1.96 -20.74
N GLY A 253 16.35 1.03 -20.83
CA GLY A 253 16.62 -0.41 -20.92
C GLY A 253 16.23 -1.19 -19.66
N ASP A 254 16.21 -2.50 -19.79
CA ASP A 254 15.87 -3.44 -18.72
C ASP A 254 16.97 -3.52 -17.67
N LEU A 255 16.59 -3.96 -16.47
CA LEU A 255 17.52 -4.29 -15.39
C LEU A 255 18.03 -5.74 -15.55
N GLU A 256 19.15 -6.07 -14.89
CA GLU A 256 19.79 -7.37 -14.99
C GLU A 256 18.85 -8.55 -14.70
N ASN A 257 17.98 -8.43 -13.69
CA ASN A 257 17.09 -9.51 -13.24
C ASN A 257 15.60 -9.19 -13.42
N LEU A 258 15.25 -8.10 -14.08
CA LEU A 258 13.87 -7.65 -14.21
C LEU A 258 13.66 -6.88 -15.51
N THR A 259 12.77 -7.38 -16.35
CA THR A 259 12.42 -6.72 -17.61
C THR A 259 11.08 -5.98 -17.48
N ALA A 260 10.90 -4.91 -18.28
CA ALA A 260 9.60 -4.24 -18.38
C ALA A 260 8.48 -5.22 -18.79
N TYR A 261 8.79 -6.19 -19.68
CA TYR A 261 7.83 -7.20 -20.12
C TYR A 261 7.33 -8.06 -18.95
N ASP A 262 8.24 -8.61 -18.14
CA ASP A 262 7.90 -9.44 -16.99
C ASP A 262 7.06 -8.68 -15.97
N LEU A 263 7.48 -7.45 -15.66
CA LEU A 263 6.80 -6.58 -14.72
C LEU A 263 5.38 -6.20 -15.16
N LYS A 264 5.18 -5.89 -16.45
CA LYS A 264 3.85 -5.63 -17.01
C LYS A 264 2.91 -6.83 -16.86
N HIS A 265 3.38 -8.03 -17.15
CA HIS A 265 2.57 -9.24 -16.99
C HIS A 265 2.30 -9.60 -15.52
N PHE A 266 3.23 -9.29 -14.63
CA PHE A 266 3.00 -9.34 -13.20
C PHE A 266 1.86 -8.38 -12.77
N MET A 267 1.82 -7.14 -13.28
CA MET A 267 0.74 -6.19 -12.97
C MET A 267 -0.63 -6.66 -13.49
N HIS A 268 -0.69 -7.29 -14.68
CA HIS A 268 -1.93 -7.91 -15.17
C HIS A 268 -2.41 -9.05 -14.26
N LYS A 269 -1.50 -9.90 -13.77
CA LYS A 269 -1.81 -10.97 -12.81
C LYS A 269 -2.35 -10.37 -11.52
N ARG A 270 -1.63 -9.38 -10.95
CA ARG A 270 -1.97 -8.77 -9.68
C ARG A 270 -3.33 -8.08 -9.66
N ILE A 271 -3.67 -7.33 -10.71
CA ILE A 271 -4.99 -6.69 -10.79
C ILE A 271 -6.14 -7.71 -10.87
N ASN A 272 -5.92 -8.87 -11.50
CA ASN A 272 -6.86 -9.98 -11.49
C ASN A 272 -7.03 -10.59 -10.09
N GLU A 273 -5.97 -10.68 -9.31
CA GLU A 273 -6.02 -11.15 -7.92
C GLU A 273 -6.84 -10.20 -7.06
N LYS A 274 -6.66 -8.90 -7.23
CA LYS A 274 -7.45 -7.89 -6.52
C LYS A 274 -8.93 -7.89 -6.94
N LEU A 275 -9.23 -8.11 -8.19
CA LEU A 275 -10.61 -8.35 -8.64
C LEU A 275 -11.24 -9.57 -7.93
N LYS A 276 -10.49 -10.68 -7.80
CA LYS A 276 -10.94 -11.86 -7.05
C LYS A 276 -11.15 -11.55 -5.57
N GLU A 277 -10.26 -10.78 -4.95
CA GLU A 277 -10.41 -10.36 -3.55
C GLU A 277 -11.67 -9.52 -3.32
N LEU A 278 -12.10 -8.72 -4.30
CA LEU A 278 -13.38 -8.02 -4.30
C LEU A 278 -14.59 -8.93 -4.63
N GLY A 279 -14.35 -10.18 -5.05
CA GLY A 279 -15.37 -11.14 -5.42
C GLY A 279 -15.81 -11.06 -6.88
N TYR A 280 -14.98 -10.52 -7.78
CA TYR A 280 -15.20 -10.49 -9.24
C TYR A 280 -14.31 -11.49 -9.96
N GLU A 281 -14.69 -11.84 -11.20
CA GLU A 281 -13.88 -12.72 -12.04
C GLU A 281 -12.67 -11.98 -12.62
N PRO A 282 -11.56 -12.68 -12.87
CA PRO A 282 -10.40 -12.16 -13.61
C PRO A 282 -10.81 -11.61 -14.98
N HIS A 283 -10.20 -10.51 -15.39
CA HIS A 283 -10.59 -9.79 -16.61
C HIS A 283 -9.46 -9.61 -17.62
N PHE A 284 -8.20 -9.68 -17.18
CA PHE A 284 -7.03 -9.34 -17.99
C PHE A 284 -6.22 -10.60 -18.34
N ALA A 285 -5.89 -10.76 -19.61
CA ALA A 285 -4.97 -11.80 -20.04
C ALA A 285 -3.51 -11.42 -19.72
N TYR A 286 -2.68 -12.40 -19.37
CA TYR A 286 -1.26 -12.20 -19.14
C TYR A 286 -0.44 -13.45 -19.49
N ASP A 287 0.87 -13.24 -19.72
CA ASP A 287 1.83 -14.33 -19.89
C ASP A 287 2.22 -14.89 -18.52
N VAL A 288 1.82 -16.13 -18.26
CA VAL A 288 2.09 -16.81 -16.98
C VAL A 288 3.60 -17.01 -16.77
N SER A 289 4.36 -17.30 -17.81
CA SER A 289 5.80 -17.51 -17.70
C SER A 289 6.53 -16.21 -17.36
N ALA A 290 6.11 -15.09 -17.96
CA ALA A 290 6.67 -13.78 -17.66
C ALA A 290 6.32 -13.35 -16.22
N SER A 291 5.05 -13.45 -15.82
CA SER A 291 4.60 -13.05 -14.49
C SER A 291 5.25 -13.87 -13.37
N SER A 292 5.48 -15.18 -13.59
CA SER A 292 6.09 -16.07 -12.59
C SER A 292 7.55 -15.76 -12.28
N ARG A 293 8.22 -14.97 -13.11
CA ARG A 293 9.58 -14.46 -12.77
C ARG A 293 9.58 -13.51 -11.57
N LEU A 294 8.42 -13.01 -11.17
CA LEU A 294 8.24 -12.18 -9.97
C LEU A 294 7.60 -12.95 -8.79
N ASP A 295 7.50 -14.27 -8.84
CA ASP A 295 6.94 -15.06 -7.74
C ASP A 295 7.72 -14.85 -6.41
N TRP A 296 9.03 -14.59 -6.48
CA TRP A 296 9.84 -14.19 -5.33
C TRP A 296 9.30 -12.93 -4.63
N PHE A 297 8.77 -11.98 -5.39
CA PHE A 297 8.19 -10.76 -4.84
C PHE A 297 6.78 -11.01 -4.26
N GLU A 298 5.99 -11.87 -4.86
CA GLU A 298 4.68 -12.24 -4.31
C GLU A 298 4.79 -12.96 -2.97
N HIS A 299 5.79 -13.83 -2.79
CA HIS A 299 6.06 -14.44 -1.50
C HIS A 299 6.37 -13.39 -0.43
N LEU A 300 7.10 -12.34 -0.80
CA LEU A 300 7.38 -11.21 0.08
C LEU A 300 6.10 -10.45 0.46
N ALA A 301 5.26 -10.11 -0.53
CA ALA A 301 4.02 -9.36 -0.35
C ALA A 301 2.93 -10.15 0.40
N SER A 302 2.91 -11.48 0.28
CA SER A 302 1.91 -12.34 0.93
C SER A 302 2.12 -12.56 2.43
N GLY A 303 3.22 -12.07 2.99
CA GLY A 303 3.50 -12.18 4.42
C GLY A 303 3.77 -13.60 4.93
N VAL A 304 4.08 -14.56 4.04
CA VAL A 304 4.38 -15.96 4.41
C VAL A 304 5.64 -16.07 5.29
N GLU A 305 6.50 -15.05 5.28
CA GLU A 305 7.71 -14.97 6.13
C GLU A 305 7.47 -14.50 7.59
N HIS A 306 6.24 -14.52 8.09
CA HIS A 306 5.97 -14.08 9.48
C HIS A 306 6.79 -14.83 10.54
N ALA A 307 7.30 -16.01 10.25
CA ALA A 307 8.13 -16.76 11.20
C ALA A 307 9.56 -16.20 11.31
N ASP A 308 10.13 -15.69 10.22
CA ASP A 308 11.52 -15.19 10.21
C ASP A 308 11.66 -13.74 10.65
N PHE A 309 10.61 -12.93 10.51
CA PHE A 309 10.64 -11.51 10.89
C PHE A 309 10.88 -11.30 12.39
N PHE A 310 10.30 -12.14 13.25
CA PHE A 310 10.55 -12.08 14.70
C PHE A 310 11.93 -12.59 15.11
N SER A 311 12.58 -13.37 14.26
CA SER A 311 13.95 -13.87 14.49
C SER A 311 15.04 -12.86 14.09
N ILE A 312 14.69 -11.85 13.27
CA ILE A 312 15.65 -10.86 12.73
C ILE A 312 15.61 -9.52 13.51
N ARG A 313 14.65 -9.31 14.43
CA ARG A 313 14.75 -8.17 15.35
C ARG A 313 16.06 -8.27 16.12
N PRO A 314 16.99 -7.27 15.99
CA PRO A 314 18.16 -7.27 16.85
C PRO A 314 17.67 -7.30 18.30
N THR A 315 18.21 -8.21 19.10
CA THR A 315 17.96 -8.35 20.54
C THR A 315 18.35 -7.11 21.36
N SER A 316 18.84 -6.05 20.71
CA SER A 316 19.17 -4.75 21.32
C SER A 316 17.95 -3.89 21.66
N TYR A 317 16.73 -4.25 21.20
CA TYR A 317 15.48 -3.65 21.71
C TYR A 317 14.85 -4.55 22.79
N SER A 318 15.65 -5.09 23.68
CA SER A 318 15.16 -5.45 25.00
C SER A 318 14.88 -4.11 25.72
N LYS A 319 13.64 -3.84 26.09
CA LYS A 319 13.34 -2.90 27.18
C LYS A 319 13.90 -3.51 28.45
N ALA A 320 15.20 -3.53 28.58
CA ALA A 320 15.89 -3.81 29.81
C ALA A 320 16.22 -2.47 30.46
N ASN A 321 15.25 -1.91 31.12
CA ASN A 321 15.51 -1.11 32.29
C ASN A 321 14.71 -1.71 33.44
N GLU A 322 15.03 -2.93 33.80
CA GLU A 322 14.93 -3.37 35.17
C GLU A 322 16.07 -2.66 35.88
N GLY A 323 15.79 -1.50 36.51
CA GLY A 323 16.78 -0.84 37.37
C GLY A 323 16.74 0.67 37.49
N GLU A 324 15.85 1.39 36.83
CA GLU A 324 15.63 2.79 37.17
C GLU A 324 14.52 2.90 38.22
N ASP A 325 14.94 3.20 39.44
CA ASP A 325 14.08 3.52 40.56
C ASP A 325 13.46 4.91 40.32
N TRP A 326 12.16 4.96 40.05
CA TRP A 326 11.39 6.19 39.80
C TRP A 326 10.94 6.88 41.10
N SER A 327 11.43 6.44 42.27
CA SER A 327 11.05 7.01 43.59
C SER A 327 11.44 8.46 43.79
N ASP A 328 12.33 9.02 42.95
CA ASP A 328 12.81 10.42 43.09
C ASP A 328 12.06 11.44 42.22
N ILE A 329 10.95 11.07 41.57
CA ILE A 329 10.20 11.96 40.64
C ILE A 329 8.82 12.38 41.18
N PHE A 330 8.42 11.95 42.39
CA PHE A 330 7.16 12.38 43.04
C PHE A 330 7.42 12.96 44.44
#